data_751e163507ff578ba4ff8e713337b18a
#
_entry.id   751e163507ff578ba4ff8e713337b18a
#
_cell.length_a   1.000
_cell.length_b   1.000
_cell.length_c   1.000
_cell.angle_alpha   90.00
_cell.angle_beta   90.00
_cell.angle_gamma   90.00
#
_symmetry.space_group_name_H-M   'P 1'
#
loop_
_entity.id
_entity.type
_entity.pdbx_description
1 polymer ?
#
loop_
_entity_poly.entity_id
_entity_poly.type
_entity_poly.pdbx_seq_one_letter_code
_entity_poly.pdbx_strand_id
1 'polypeptide(L)'
;DIYGSGMSETVFGDAFASDPSLHREDVLIQSKCGIRQGCYDLSKEHILESVDGILKRLQTDYLDLLLLHRPDALVEPEEVAAAFDVLFESGKVRHFGVSNHKPMQIALLQKYVRQPLVVNQVQFSIPVSNLVANGMEVNMETPGSVDHDGSLLDYCRLHDITLQAWSPFQMPSWKGCFLGSDEYPELNQKIRVLAEKYGVSDTTIAAAWILRHPANMQLVTGTASEKRLKEIIAACNITLTREEWYELYLAAVSYTHLRAHETAANL
;
A
#
# COMPACT_ATOMS: atom_id res chain seq x y z
N ASP A 1 -0.70 15.17 -2.40
CA ASP A 1 -0.59 16.50 -1.76
C ASP A 1 0.82 16.86 -1.30
N ILE A 2 1.57 15.94 -0.68
CA ILE A 2 2.90 16.25 -0.12
C ILE A 2 4.08 15.87 -1.03
N TYR A 3 3.86 15.07 -2.04
CA TYR A 3 4.95 14.58 -2.90
C TYR A 3 5.54 15.71 -3.77
N GLY A 4 6.72 16.19 -3.35
CA GLY A 4 7.36 17.35 -3.98
C GLY A 4 6.51 18.62 -3.94
N SER A 5 5.64 18.78 -2.93
CA SER A 5 4.70 19.92 -2.83
C SER A 5 3.83 20.10 -4.08
N GLY A 6 3.33 18.99 -4.64
CA GLY A 6 2.54 18.97 -5.87
C GLY A 6 3.36 18.84 -7.17
N MET A 7 4.69 18.95 -7.10
CA MET A 7 5.55 18.83 -8.28
C MET A 7 5.44 17.48 -8.98
N SER A 8 5.25 16.38 -8.20
CA SER A 8 5.09 15.04 -8.78
C SER A 8 3.85 14.94 -9.68
N GLU A 9 2.75 15.59 -9.29
CA GLU A 9 1.53 15.66 -10.11
C GLU A 9 1.74 16.51 -11.36
N THR A 10 2.43 17.65 -11.24
CA THR A 10 2.75 18.52 -12.39
C THR A 10 3.62 17.77 -13.40
N VAL A 11 4.71 17.13 -12.95
CA VAL A 11 5.61 16.36 -13.84
C VAL A 11 4.86 15.23 -14.54
N PHE A 12 3.97 14.53 -13.80
CA PHE A 12 3.14 13.49 -14.42
C PHE A 12 2.18 14.07 -15.47
N GLY A 13 1.47 15.16 -15.14
CA GLY A 13 0.54 15.82 -16.06
C GLY A 13 1.23 16.30 -17.33
N ASP A 14 2.38 16.96 -17.18
CA ASP A 14 3.18 17.45 -18.33
C ASP A 14 3.68 16.28 -19.21
N ALA A 15 4.19 15.21 -18.58
CA ALA A 15 4.66 14.02 -19.29
C ALA A 15 3.51 13.32 -20.03
N PHE A 16 2.36 13.17 -19.37
CA PHE A 16 1.18 12.54 -19.94
C PHE A 16 0.62 13.36 -21.13
N ALA A 17 0.51 14.68 -20.97
CA ALA A 17 0.02 15.57 -22.02
C ALA A 17 0.98 15.69 -23.21
N SER A 18 2.28 15.41 -23.02
CA SER A 18 3.29 15.49 -24.08
C SER A 18 3.30 14.29 -25.03
N ASP A 19 2.68 13.17 -24.64
CA ASP A 19 2.62 11.94 -25.46
C ASP A 19 1.22 11.73 -26.04
N PRO A 20 1.00 12.01 -27.33
CA PRO A 20 -0.31 11.89 -27.97
C PRO A 20 -0.78 10.43 -28.14
N SER A 21 0.07 9.45 -27.85
CA SER A 21 -0.31 8.04 -27.87
C SER A 21 -0.99 7.58 -26.57
N LEU A 22 -0.92 8.39 -25.50
CA LEU A 22 -1.55 8.11 -24.22
C LEU A 22 -2.92 8.77 -24.15
N HIS A 23 -3.94 7.97 -23.86
CA HIS A 23 -5.30 8.48 -23.65
C HIS A 23 -5.68 8.39 -22.18
N ARG A 24 -6.43 9.38 -21.70
CA ARG A 24 -6.80 9.47 -20.26
C ARG A 24 -7.53 8.22 -19.75
N GLU A 25 -8.33 7.60 -20.59
CA GLU A 25 -9.09 6.37 -20.32
C GLU A 25 -8.23 5.10 -20.25
N ASP A 26 -7.00 5.14 -20.75
CA ASP A 26 -6.09 3.98 -20.72
C ASP A 26 -5.38 3.83 -19.37
N VAL A 27 -5.49 4.82 -18.49
CA VAL A 27 -4.82 4.85 -17.18
C VAL A 27 -5.78 5.13 -16.04
N LEU A 28 -5.53 4.51 -14.90
CA LEU A 28 -6.20 4.83 -13.65
C LEU A 28 -5.34 5.81 -12.85
N ILE A 29 -5.82 7.05 -12.69
CA ILE A 29 -5.10 8.08 -11.94
C ILE A 29 -5.62 8.12 -10.51
N GLN A 30 -4.70 7.90 -9.56
CA GLN A 30 -4.95 7.98 -8.13
C GLN A 30 -4.13 9.11 -7.52
N SER A 31 -4.75 9.92 -6.66
CA SER A 31 -4.05 10.89 -5.83
C SER A 31 -4.57 10.89 -4.39
N LYS A 32 -4.02 11.75 -3.55
CA LYS A 32 -4.31 11.82 -2.13
C LYS A 32 -4.49 13.26 -1.66
N CYS A 33 -5.28 13.44 -0.58
CA CYS A 33 -5.44 14.73 0.10
C CYS A 33 -5.44 14.54 1.62
N GLY A 34 -5.41 15.64 2.37
CA GLY A 34 -5.58 15.65 3.82
C GLY A 34 -4.30 15.89 4.63
N ILE A 35 -3.14 16.08 4.00
CA ILE A 35 -1.92 16.50 4.71
C ILE A 35 -1.63 17.97 4.41
N ARG A 36 -1.54 18.78 5.46
CA ARG A 36 -1.10 20.18 5.42
C ARG A 36 0.18 20.37 6.22
N GLN A 37 0.80 21.54 6.08
CA GLN A 37 1.95 21.87 6.89
C GLN A 37 1.57 21.94 8.37
N GLY A 38 2.05 20.98 9.15
CA GLY A 38 1.87 20.95 10.60
C GLY A 38 0.59 20.28 11.11
N CYS A 39 -0.35 19.86 10.23
CA CYS A 39 -1.57 19.17 10.65
C CYS A 39 -2.11 18.24 9.56
N TYR A 40 -3.04 17.38 9.97
CA TYR A 40 -3.95 16.69 9.06
C TYR A 40 -5.26 17.49 9.00
N ASP A 41 -5.90 17.50 7.84
CA ASP A 41 -7.13 18.27 7.62
C ASP A 41 -8.03 17.54 6.62
N LEU A 42 -9.08 16.95 7.14
CA LEU A 42 -10.13 16.26 6.36
C LEU A 42 -11.43 17.05 6.36
N SER A 43 -11.36 18.37 6.54
CA SER A 43 -12.54 19.25 6.37
C SER A 43 -13.03 19.23 4.92
N LYS A 44 -14.31 19.51 4.74
CA LYS A 44 -14.93 19.58 3.42
C LYS A 44 -14.20 20.56 2.50
N GLU A 45 -13.92 21.77 2.99
CA GLU A 45 -13.25 22.80 2.21
C GLU A 45 -11.89 22.31 1.72
N HIS A 46 -11.06 21.79 2.63
CA HIS A 46 -9.71 21.34 2.26
C HIS A 46 -9.72 20.17 1.28
N ILE A 47 -10.64 19.22 1.41
CA ILE A 47 -10.77 18.12 0.45
C ILE A 47 -11.11 18.65 -0.94
N LEU A 48 -12.08 19.56 -1.05
CA LEU A 48 -12.50 20.13 -2.33
C LEU A 48 -11.39 20.96 -2.99
N GLU A 49 -10.77 21.87 -2.24
CA GLU A 49 -9.62 22.66 -2.72
C GLU A 49 -8.45 21.80 -3.17
N SER A 50 -8.15 20.74 -2.41
CA SER A 50 -7.09 19.79 -2.74
C SER A 50 -7.36 19.12 -4.07
N VAL A 51 -8.57 18.61 -4.30
CA VAL A 51 -8.92 17.94 -5.56
C VAL A 51 -8.85 18.91 -6.74
N ASP A 52 -9.34 20.13 -6.60
CA ASP A 52 -9.24 21.13 -7.66
C ASP A 52 -7.78 21.45 -8.02
N GLY A 53 -6.91 21.55 -7.01
CA GLY A 53 -5.48 21.71 -7.20
C GLY A 53 -4.82 20.51 -7.88
N ILE A 54 -5.18 19.29 -7.46
CA ILE A 54 -4.69 18.03 -8.04
C ILE A 54 -5.06 17.93 -9.52
N LEU A 55 -6.34 18.12 -9.85
CA LEU A 55 -6.83 18.05 -11.23
C LEU A 55 -6.12 19.06 -12.14
N LYS A 56 -5.90 20.28 -11.65
CA LYS A 56 -5.15 21.31 -12.38
C LYS A 56 -3.71 20.89 -12.64
N ARG A 57 -3.00 20.35 -11.66
CA ARG A 57 -1.59 19.91 -11.81
C ARG A 57 -1.47 18.68 -12.71
N LEU A 58 -2.41 17.75 -12.60
CA LEU A 58 -2.46 16.55 -13.44
C LEU A 58 -3.00 16.81 -14.86
N GLN A 59 -3.53 18.01 -15.13
CA GLN A 59 -4.14 18.39 -16.42
C GLN A 59 -5.23 17.40 -16.85
N THR A 60 -6.13 17.05 -15.91
CA THR A 60 -7.23 16.11 -16.14
C THR A 60 -8.50 16.60 -15.46
N ASP A 61 -9.65 16.18 -15.97
CA ASP A 61 -10.96 16.58 -15.44
C ASP A 61 -11.43 15.67 -14.28
N TYR A 62 -10.81 14.51 -14.12
CA TYR A 62 -11.23 13.55 -13.07
C TYR A 62 -10.09 12.70 -12.55
N LEU A 63 -10.27 12.21 -11.31
CA LEU A 63 -9.50 11.13 -10.70
C LEU A 63 -10.32 9.84 -10.75
N ASP A 64 -9.66 8.72 -10.98
CA ASP A 64 -10.29 7.41 -10.82
C ASP A 64 -10.40 7.05 -9.34
N LEU A 65 -9.43 7.47 -8.52
CA LEU A 65 -9.42 7.19 -7.09
C LEU A 65 -8.80 8.34 -6.29
N LEU A 66 -9.50 8.79 -5.25
CA LEU A 66 -9.00 9.73 -4.25
C LEU A 66 -8.84 9.02 -2.92
N LEU A 67 -7.66 9.14 -2.29
CA LEU A 67 -7.41 8.63 -0.95
C LEU A 67 -7.31 9.76 0.08
N LEU A 68 -7.92 9.55 1.26
CA LEU A 68 -7.57 10.31 2.45
C LEU A 68 -6.19 9.82 2.94
N HIS A 69 -5.18 10.70 2.92
CA HIS A 69 -3.77 10.31 3.01
C HIS A 69 -3.38 9.78 4.39
N ARG A 70 -3.94 10.37 5.44
CA ARG A 70 -3.73 10.01 6.85
C ARG A 70 -5.03 10.16 7.63
N PRO A 71 -5.21 9.39 8.72
CA PRO A 71 -6.27 9.68 9.68
C PRO A 71 -6.07 11.06 10.28
N ASP A 72 -7.13 11.84 10.31
CA ASP A 72 -7.18 13.11 11.03
C ASP A 72 -7.84 12.87 12.39
N ALA A 73 -7.19 13.30 13.47
CA ALA A 73 -7.70 13.15 14.83
C ALA A 73 -8.94 14.02 15.11
N LEU A 74 -9.12 15.07 14.31
CA LEU A 74 -10.25 16.02 14.42
C LEU A 74 -11.27 15.84 13.30
N VAL A 75 -11.24 14.70 12.60
CA VAL A 75 -12.16 14.44 11.49
C VAL A 75 -13.63 14.50 11.93
N GLU A 76 -14.41 15.26 11.19
CA GLU A 76 -15.87 15.22 11.22
C GLU A 76 -16.35 14.39 10.02
N PRO A 77 -16.81 13.14 10.22
CA PRO A 77 -17.16 12.25 9.11
C PRO A 77 -18.23 12.78 8.17
N GLU A 78 -19.12 13.64 8.69
CA GLU A 78 -20.16 14.32 7.93
C GLU A 78 -19.57 15.31 6.90
N GLU A 79 -18.47 15.97 7.23
CA GLU A 79 -17.76 16.87 6.31
C GLU A 79 -17.11 16.09 5.18
N VAL A 80 -16.46 14.96 5.51
CA VAL A 80 -15.90 14.03 4.52
C VAL A 80 -17.01 13.54 3.58
N ALA A 81 -18.15 13.11 4.14
CA ALA A 81 -19.29 12.65 3.35
C ALA A 81 -19.79 13.74 2.40
N ALA A 82 -19.95 14.96 2.90
CA ALA A 82 -20.40 16.10 2.08
C ALA A 82 -19.40 16.47 0.97
N ALA A 83 -18.09 16.33 1.23
CA ALA A 83 -17.06 16.54 0.20
C ALA A 83 -17.11 15.44 -0.88
N PHE A 84 -17.22 14.18 -0.46
CA PHE A 84 -17.27 13.04 -1.38
C PHE A 84 -18.52 13.07 -2.27
N ASP A 85 -19.68 13.47 -1.71
CA ASP A 85 -20.88 13.65 -2.49
C ASP A 85 -20.70 14.69 -3.61
N VAL A 86 -20.15 15.86 -3.30
CA VAL A 86 -19.87 16.90 -4.30
C VAL A 86 -18.91 16.41 -5.37
N LEU A 87 -17.82 15.73 -4.98
CA LEU A 87 -16.81 15.24 -5.91
C LEU A 87 -17.34 14.12 -6.81
N PHE A 88 -18.15 13.24 -6.27
CA PHE A 88 -18.76 12.14 -7.01
C PHE A 88 -19.85 12.66 -7.98
N GLU A 89 -20.76 13.50 -7.51
CA GLU A 89 -21.86 14.07 -8.30
C GLU A 89 -21.35 14.98 -9.43
N SER A 90 -20.24 15.70 -9.22
CA SER A 90 -19.59 16.49 -10.26
C SER A 90 -18.75 15.68 -11.25
N GLY A 91 -18.56 14.37 -11.00
CA GLY A 91 -17.73 13.49 -11.81
C GLY A 91 -16.21 13.71 -11.65
N LYS A 92 -15.78 14.57 -10.72
CA LYS A 92 -14.35 14.84 -10.46
C LYS A 92 -13.63 13.65 -9.82
N VAL A 93 -14.33 12.80 -9.08
CA VAL A 93 -13.75 11.59 -8.46
C VAL A 93 -14.71 10.42 -8.64
N ARG A 94 -14.20 9.30 -9.15
CA ARG A 94 -14.99 8.09 -9.42
C ARG A 94 -15.08 7.14 -8.22
N HIS A 95 -13.97 6.98 -7.50
CA HIS A 95 -13.87 6.08 -6.36
C HIS A 95 -13.10 6.74 -5.22
N PHE A 96 -13.35 6.25 -4.00
CA PHE A 96 -12.75 6.79 -2.78
C PHE A 96 -12.09 5.67 -1.97
N GLY A 97 -11.08 6.04 -1.21
CA GLY A 97 -10.37 5.15 -0.31
C GLY A 97 -9.62 5.92 0.75
N VAL A 98 -8.82 5.20 1.50
CA VAL A 98 -8.04 5.75 2.61
C VAL A 98 -6.59 5.27 2.54
N SER A 99 -5.73 5.85 3.36
CA SER A 99 -4.37 5.38 3.56
C SER A 99 -4.04 5.39 5.05
N ASN A 100 -3.46 4.31 5.56
CA ASN A 100 -3.05 4.14 6.95
C ASN A 100 -4.20 4.23 7.99
N HIS A 101 -5.42 3.90 7.59
CA HIS A 101 -6.57 3.87 8.51
C HIS A 101 -6.73 2.49 9.14
N LYS A 102 -7.09 2.47 10.42
CA LYS A 102 -7.48 1.26 11.16
C LYS A 102 -8.93 0.87 10.85
N PRO A 103 -9.33 -0.39 11.09
CA PRO A 103 -10.69 -0.88 10.81
C PRO A 103 -11.80 0.01 11.35
N MET A 104 -11.71 0.42 12.62
CA MET A 104 -12.75 1.26 13.24
C MET A 104 -12.80 2.68 12.68
N GLN A 105 -11.69 3.22 12.16
CA GLN A 105 -11.68 4.51 11.47
C GLN A 105 -12.37 4.40 10.11
N ILE A 106 -12.13 3.30 9.39
CA ILE A 106 -12.82 3.01 8.12
C ILE A 106 -14.33 2.84 8.37
N ALA A 107 -14.70 2.05 9.38
CA ALA A 107 -16.11 1.82 9.74
C ALA A 107 -16.82 3.11 10.14
N LEU A 108 -16.14 4.02 10.89
CA LEU A 108 -16.67 5.31 11.27
C LEU A 108 -16.95 6.18 10.03
N LEU A 109 -16.01 6.31 9.12
CA LEU A 109 -16.20 7.05 7.87
C LEU A 109 -17.32 6.42 7.04
N GLN A 110 -17.34 5.09 6.86
CA GLN A 110 -18.32 4.39 6.04
C GLN A 110 -19.75 4.47 6.60
N LYS A 111 -19.91 4.78 7.89
CA LYS A 111 -21.24 5.05 8.48
C LYS A 111 -21.90 6.30 7.89
N TYR A 112 -21.12 7.29 7.46
CA TYR A 112 -21.58 8.58 6.96
C TYR A 112 -21.42 8.74 5.45
N VAL A 113 -20.34 8.16 4.90
CA VAL A 113 -20.01 8.22 3.46
C VAL A 113 -20.87 7.21 2.70
N ARG A 114 -21.57 7.65 1.65
CA ARG A 114 -22.40 6.77 0.80
C ARG A 114 -21.58 5.94 -0.18
N GLN A 115 -20.48 6.49 -0.64
CA GLN A 115 -19.56 5.83 -1.58
C GLN A 115 -18.74 4.77 -0.85
N PRO A 116 -18.56 3.57 -1.41
CA PRO A 116 -17.71 2.57 -0.79
C PRO A 116 -16.25 3.04 -0.74
N LEU A 117 -15.58 2.81 0.38
CA LEU A 117 -14.13 2.97 0.52
C LEU A 117 -13.47 1.70 -0.03
N VAL A 118 -12.95 1.76 -1.26
CA VAL A 118 -12.51 0.57 -2.01
C VAL A 118 -11.04 0.22 -1.81
N VAL A 119 -10.24 1.11 -1.22
CA VAL A 119 -8.79 0.94 -1.02
C VAL A 119 -8.37 1.41 0.35
N ASN A 120 -7.45 0.66 0.99
CA ASN A 120 -6.61 1.18 2.07
C ASN A 120 -5.13 0.97 1.71
N GLN A 121 -4.39 2.07 1.58
CA GLN A 121 -2.98 2.04 1.22
C GLN A 121 -2.12 2.06 2.49
N VAL A 122 -1.36 0.99 2.75
CA VAL A 122 -0.61 0.77 4.00
C VAL A 122 0.84 0.37 3.73
N GLN A 123 1.73 0.59 4.71
CA GLN A 123 3.08 0.07 4.62
C GLN A 123 3.06 -1.44 4.65
N PHE A 124 3.72 -2.07 3.68
CA PHE A 124 3.86 -3.51 3.66
C PHE A 124 5.07 -3.94 2.83
N SER A 125 5.94 -4.71 3.43
CA SER A 125 7.09 -5.34 2.79
C SER A 125 7.40 -6.63 3.54
N ILE A 126 8.34 -7.46 3.04
CA ILE A 126 8.69 -8.71 3.73
C ILE A 126 9.16 -8.43 5.17
N PRO A 127 10.08 -7.47 5.44
CA PRO A 127 10.46 -7.11 6.80
C PRO A 127 9.41 -6.31 7.59
N VAL A 128 8.39 -5.72 6.92
CA VAL A 128 7.32 -4.96 7.56
C VAL A 128 5.99 -5.67 7.30
N SER A 129 5.81 -6.82 7.93
CA SER A 129 4.69 -7.73 7.67
C SER A 129 3.81 -8.00 8.91
N ASN A 130 3.75 -7.06 9.85
CA ASN A 130 2.93 -7.19 11.06
C ASN A 130 1.45 -7.49 10.79
N LEU A 131 0.91 -6.97 9.67
CA LEU A 131 -0.44 -7.30 9.21
C LEU A 131 -0.70 -8.80 9.08
N VAL A 132 0.35 -9.57 8.78
CA VAL A 132 0.29 -11.04 8.67
C VAL A 132 0.62 -11.70 10.00
N ALA A 133 1.66 -11.22 10.70
CA ALA A 133 2.10 -11.79 11.98
C ALA A 133 0.98 -11.82 13.02
N ASN A 134 0.23 -10.73 13.16
CA ASN A 134 -0.89 -10.62 14.11
C ASN A 134 -1.93 -11.76 13.95
N GLY A 135 -2.17 -12.21 12.74
CA GLY A 135 -3.12 -13.30 12.45
C GLY A 135 -2.56 -14.70 12.72
N MET A 136 -1.24 -14.85 12.88
CA MET A 136 -0.58 -16.15 13.11
C MET A 136 -0.21 -16.37 14.59
N GLU A 137 0.03 -15.30 15.34
CA GLU A 137 0.52 -15.37 16.72
C GLU A 137 -0.60 -15.07 17.75
N VAL A 138 -1.80 -15.57 17.50
CA VAL A 138 -2.98 -15.33 18.35
C VAL A 138 -2.80 -15.95 19.73
N ASN A 139 -3.02 -15.15 20.78
CA ASN A 139 -2.90 -15.56 22.18
C ASN A 139 -1.50 -16.08 22.60
N MET A 140 -0.45 -15.59 21.94
CA MET A 140 0.94 -15.88 22.26
C MET A 140 1.59 -14.68 22.99
N GLU A 141 2.57 -14.92 23.84
CA GLU A 141 3.34 -13.87 24.53
C GLU A 141 4.58 -13.48 23.70
N THR A 142 4.36 -13.05 22.46
CA THR A 142 5.41 -12.67 21.51
C THR A 142 5.19 -11.24 21.01
N PRO A 143 6.22 -10.55 20.54
CA PRO A 143 6.03 -9.22 19.94
C PRO A 143 5.06 -9.18 18.74
N GLY A 144 4.99 -10.25 17.95
CA GLY A 144 4.09 -10.36 16.81
C GLY A 144 2.62 -10.55 17.18
N SER A 145 2.34 -11.01 18.41
CA SER A 145 0.97 -11.18 18.91
C SER A 145 0.30 -9.86 19.36
N VAL A 146 1.07 -8.78 19.45
CA VAL A 146 0.52 -7.48 19.83
C VAL A 146 -0.19 -6.88 18.62
N ASP A 147 -1.52 -6.76 18.73
CA ASP A 147 -2.32 -6.18 17.67
C ASP A 147 -2.10 -4.65 17.56
N HIS A 148 -1.35 -4.24 16.56
CA HIS A 148 -1.05 -2.84 16.29
C HIS A 148 -2.02 -2.18 15.32
N ASP A 149 -2.80 -2.96 14.56
CA ASP A 149 -3.58 -2.47 13.42
C ASP A 149 -5.08 -2.81 13.48
N GLY A 150 -5.53 -3.59 14.47
CA GLY A 150 -6.94 -3.96 14.64
C GLY A 150 -7.40 -5.02 13.64
N SER A 151 -6.52 -5.97 13.32
CA SER A 151 -6.78 -7.04 12.34
C SER A 151 -7.14 -6.48 10.94
N LEU A 152 -6.40 -5.45 10.54
CA LEU A 152 -6.68 -4.68 9.31
C LEU A 152 -6.72 -5.56 8.06
N LEU A 153 -5.82 -6.53 7.95
CA LEU A 153 -5.75 -7.45 6.81
C LEU A 153 -7.08 -8.18 6.60
N ASP A 154 -7.60 -8.79 7.66
CA ASP A 154 -8.83 -9.56 7.59
C ASP A 154 -10.07 -8.66 7.47
N TYR A 155 -10.05 -7.49 8.11
CA TYR A 155 -11.10 -6.50 7.92
C TYR A 155 -11.21 -6.06 6.46
N CYS A 156 -10.10 -5.74 5.81
CA CYS A 156 -10.10 -5.34 4.40
C CYS A 156 -10.60 -6.48 3.49
N ARG A 157 -10.18 -7.73 3.76
CA ARG A 157 -10.68 -8.90 3.01
C ARG A 157 -12.18 -9.14 3.21
N LEU A 158 -12.69 -8.95 4.42
CA LEU A 158 -14.10 -9.14 4.75
C LEU A 158 -15.00 -8.10 4.07
N HIS A 159 -14.50 -6.90 3.85
CA HIS A 159 -15.23 -5.77 3.28
C HIS A 159 -14.85 -5.46 1.82
N ASP A 160 -14.15 -6.36 1.13
CA ASP A 160 -13.71 -6.19 -0.26
C ASP A 160 -12.89 -4.91 -0.50
N ILE A 161 -12.12 -4.49 0.51
CA ILE A 161 -11.23 -3.34 0.43
C ILE A 161 -9.86 -3.80 -0.06
N THR A 162 -9.40 -3.29 -1.18
CA THR A 162 -8.08 -3.61 -1.74
C THR A 162 -6.98 -2.98 -0.89
N LEU A 163 -6.03 -3.80 -0.44
CA LEU A 163 -4.82 -3.31 0.20
C LEU A 163 -3.78 -2.92 -0.85
N GLN A 164 -3.27 -1.69 -0.75
CA GLN A 164 -2.15 -1.23 -1.56
C GLN A 164 -0.90 -1.11 -0.69
N ALA A 165 0.14 -1.88 -1.00
CA ALA A 165 1.40 -1.92 -0.28
C ALA A 165 2.31 -0.75 -0.69
N TRP A 166 2.43 0.29 0.14
CA TRP A 166 3.43 1.32 -0.09
C TRP A 166 4.77 0.94 0.54
N SER A 167 5.87 1.44 -0.01
CA SER A 167 7.25 1.08 0.37
C SER A 167 7.52 -0.44 0.38
N PRO A 168 7.22 -1.17 -0.70
CA PRO A 168 7.25 -2.63 -0.74
C PRO A 168 8.65 -3.23 -0.60
N PHE A 169 9.70 -2.42 -0.67
CA PHE A 169 11.10 -2.84 -0.55
C PHE A 169 11.83 -2.20 0.64
N GLN A 170 11.09 -1.50 1.51
CA GLN A 170 11.66 -0.78 2.66
C GLN A 170 11.84 -1.68 3.88
N MET A 171 12.89 -1.39 4.64
CA MET A 171 13.10 -1.86 6.00
C MET A 171 12.24 -1.09 7.01
N PRO A 172 12.02 -1.63 8.24
CA PRO A 172 11.40 -0.88 9.33
C PRO A 172 12.11 0.46 9.59
N SER A 173 11.36 1.44 10.11
CA SER A 173 11.90 2.71 10.57
C SER A 173 12.67 3.52 9.51
N TRP A 174 12.31 3.36 8.22
CA TRP A 174 12.88 4.11 7.08
C TRP A 174 14.39 3.93 6.87
N LYS A 175 14.94 2.80 7.31
CA LYS A 175 16.37 2.50 7.18
C LYS A 175 16.86 2.24 5.76
N GLY A 176 15.99 2.27 4.78
CA GLY A 176 16.29 2.06 3.36
C GLY A 176 15.76 0.73 2.81
N CYS A 177 16.29 0.30 1.67
CA CYS A 177 15.88 -0.92 0.98
C CYS A 177 16.49 -2.16 1.65
N PHE A 178 15.69 -3.22 1.86
CA PHE A 178 16.21 -4.48 2.41
C PHE A 178 16.94 -5.33 1.38
N LEU A 179 16.66 -5.14 0.08
CA LEU A 179 17.35 -5.89 -0.98
C LEU A 179 18.83 -5.54 -1.03
N GLY A 180 19.67 -6.52 -0.83
CA GLY A 180 21.12 -6.36 -0.76
C GLY A 180 21.66 -5.76 0.54
N SER A 181 20.81 -5.54 1.56
CA SER A 181 21.24 -5.04 2.86
C SER A 181 21.85 -6.15 3.73
N ASP A 182 22.94 -5.80 4.43
CA ASP A 182 23.59 -6.69 5.40
C ASP A 182 22.75 -6.88 6.68
N GLU A 183 21.70 -6.08 6.91
CA GLU A 183 20.76 -6.29 8.00
C GLU A 183 19.84 -7.52 7.78
N TYR A 184 19.70 -7.99 6.52
CA TYR A 184 18.87 -9.13 6.14
C TYR A 184 19.61 -10.15 5.27
N PRO A 185 20.77 -10.71 5.73
CA PRO A 185 21.60 -11.58 4.90
C PRO A 185 20.89 -12.89 4.52
N GLU A 186 20.18 -13.53 5.46
CA GLU A 186 19.43 -14.76 5.21
C GLU A 186 18.28 -14.54 4.21
N LEU A 187 17.49 -13.48 4.40
CA LEU A 187 16.42 -13.11 3.47
C LEU A 187 16.98 -12.89 2.05
N ASN A 188 18.04 -12.11 1.94
CA ASN A 188 18.66 -11.81 0.64
C ASN A 188 19.26 -13.06 -0.03
N GLN A 189 19.79 -14.02 0.76
CA GLN A 189 20.24 -15.29 0.23
C GLN A 189 19.09 -16.11 -0.35
N LYS A 190 17.97 -16.23 0.39
CA LYS A 190 16.80 -16.97 -0.08
C LYS A 190 16.15 -16.32 -1.30
N ILE A 191 16.06 -14.99 -1.32
CA ILE A 191 15.58 -14.24 -2.50
C ILE A 191 16.42 -14.59 -3.73
N ARG A 192 17.77 -14.58 -3.62
CA ARG A 192 18.66 -14.91 -4.74
C ARG A 192 18.44 -16.34 -5.26
N VAL A 193 18.32 -17.31 -4.35
CA VAL A 193 18.07 -18.71 -4.74
C VAL A 193 16.75 -18.82 -5.53
N LEU A 194 15.70 -18.13 -5.10
CA LEU A 194 14.43 -18.13 -5.82
C LEU A 194 14.53 -17.33 -7.13
N ALA A 195 15.26 -16.22 -7.15
CA ALA A 195 15.49 -15.44 -8.37
C ALA A 195 16.20 -16.30 -9.45
N GLU A 196 17.22 -17.05 -9.08
CA GLU A 196 17.89 -18.02 -9.95
C GLU A 196 16.92 -19.12 -10.42
N LYS A 197 16.14 -19.72 -9.50
CA LYS A 197 15.17 -20.76 -9.83
C LYS A 197 14.13 -20.31 -10.85
N TYR A 198 13.63 -19.09 -10.72
CA TYR A 198 12.61 -18.54 -11.61
C TYR A 198 13.17 -17.77 -12.81
N GLY A 199 14.49 -17.56 -12.88
CA GLY A 199 15.15 -16.80 -13.94
C GLY A 199 14.77 -15.31 -13.96
N VAL A 200 14.61 -14.72 -12.78
CA VAL A 200 14.15 -13.32 -12.60
C VAL A 200 15.07 -12.55 -11.64
N SER A 201 14.80 -11.26 -11.40
CA SER A 201 15.56 -10.46 -10.44
C SER A 201 15.08 -10.64 -9.00
N ASP A 202 15.95 -10.27 -8.04
CA ASP A 202 15.62 -10.18 -6.61
C ASP A 202 14.41 -9.27 -6.37
N THR A 203 14.33 -8.16 -7.09
CA THR A 203 13.19 -7.23 -7.07
C THR A 203 11.89 -7.93 -7.45
N THR A 204 11.93 -8.77 -8.46
CA THR A 204 10.77 -9.55 -8.93
C THR A 204 10.28 -10.51 -7.85
N ILE A 205 11.19 -11.24 -7.20
CA ILE A 205 10.82 -12.18 -6.11
C ILE A 205 10.19 -11.44 -4.92
N ALA A 206 10.80 -10.33 -4.50
CA ALA A 206 10.27 -9.54 -3.39
C ALA A 206 8.88 -8.95 -3.70
N ALA A 207 8.64 -8.52 -4.93
CA ALA A 207 7.32 -8.07 -5.39
C ALA A 207 6.32 -9.25 -5.47
N ALA A 208 6.74 -10.40 -6.00
CA ALA A 208 5.91 -11.61 -6.10
C ALA A 208 5.46 -12.12 -4.72
N TRP A 209 6.28 -11.94 -3.68
CA TRP A 209 5.90 -12.31 -2.32
C TRP A 209 4.66 -11.56 -1.83
N ILE A 210 4.57 -10.25 -2.09
CA ILE A 210 3.40 -9.43 -1.74
C ILE A 210 2.18 -9.85 -2.58
N LEU A 211 2.36 -9.99 -3.90
CA LEU A 211 1.29 -10.34 -4.83
C LEU A 211 0.75 -11.77 -4.61
N ARG A 212 1.56 -12.67 -4.03
CA ARG A 212 1.16 -14.04 -3.73
C ARG A 212 0.08 -14.13 -2.65
N HIS A 213 -0.04 -13.10 -1.80
CA HIS A 213 -1.00 -13.13 -0.70
C HIS A 213 -2.45 -13.11 -1.22
N PRO A 214 -3.36 -13.96 -0.68
CA PRO A 214 -4.74 -14.07 -1.18
C PRO A 214 -5.63 -12.85 -0.93
N ALA A 215 -5.10 -11.81 -0.27
CA ALA A 215 -5.77 -10.51 -0.15
C ALA A 215 -5.74 -9.69 -1.46
N ASN A 216 -5.17 -10.22 -2.55
CA ASN A 216 -5.05 -9.53 -3.85
C ASN A 216 -4.46 -8.12 -3.73
N MET A 217 -3.34 -8.02 -3.00
CA MET A 217 -2.67 -6.74 -2.77
C MET A 217 -2.10 -6.14 -4.06
N GLN A 218 -2.07 -4.83 -4.12
CA GLN A 218 -1.39 -4.08 -5.18
C GLN A 218 -0.11 -3.46 -4.65
N LEU A 219 0.96 -3.39 -5.47
CA LEU A 219 2.17 -2.67 -5.10
C LEU A 219 2.11 -1.20 -5.51
N VAL A 220 2.57 -0.34 -4.60
CA VAL A 220 2.80 1.07 -4.89
C VAL A 220 4.31 1.31 -4.94
N THR A 221 4.82 1.55 -6.13
CA THR A 221 6.25 1.74 -6.36
C THR A 221 6.61 3.20 -6.60
N GLY A 222 7.73 3.64 -6.01
CA GLY A 222 8.24 5.02 -6.16
C GLY A 222 9.45 5.12 -7.07
N THR A 223 9.73 4.11 -7.91
CA THR A 223 10.88 4.14 -8.81
C THR A 223 10.55 4.79 -10.15
N ALA A 224 11.46 5.61 -10.66
CA ALA A 224 11.46 6.12 -12.03
C ALA A 224 12.38 5.31 -12.96
N SER A 225 13.02 4.25 -12.48
CA SER A 225 13.88 3.39 -13.30
C SER A 225 13.03 2.43 -14.13
N GLU A 226 13.10 2.55 -15.46
CA GLU A 226 12.42 1.65 -16.40
C GLU A 226 12.78 0.18 -16.15
N LYS A 227 14.06 -0.10 -15.87
CA LYS A 227 14.53 -1.45 -15.53
C LYS A 227 13.79 -2.01 -14.32
N ARG A 228 13.74 -1.25 -13.21
CA ARG A 228 13.04 -1.68 -12.00
C ARG A 228 11.54 -1.83 -12.20
N LEU A 229 10.92 -0.95 -12.98
CA LEU A 229 9.49 -1.09 -13.32
C LEU A 229 9.22 -2.40 -14.06
N LYS A 230 10.05 -2.75 -15.06
CA LYS A 230 9.95 -4.03 -15.77
C LYS A 230 10.12 -5.23 -14.84
N GLU A 231 11.09 -5.18 -13.91
CA GLU A 231 11.31 -6.20 -12.90
C GLU A 231 10.10 -6.37 -11.97
N ILE A 232 9.50 -5.28 -11.51
CA ILE A 232 8.30 -5.31 -10.65
C ILE A 232 7.09 -5.87 -11.43
N ILE A 233 6.88 -5.44 -12.66
CA ILE A 233 5.79 -5.94 -13.51
C ILE A 233 5.94 -7.43 -13.78
N ALA A 234 7.15 -7.92 -13.97
CA ALA A 234 7.41 -9.35 -14.17
C ALA A 234 6.92 -10.21 -12.99
N ALA A 235 6.81 -9.66 -11.79
CA ALA A 235 6.29 -10.35 -10.62
C ALA A 235 4.83 -10.83 -10.78
N CYS A 236 4.04 -10.20 -11.65
CA CYS A 236 2.68 -10.61 -11.94
C CYS A 236 2.61 -12.01 -12.58
N ASN A 237 3.72 -12.49 -13.17
CA ASN A 237 3.81 -13.80 -13.79
C ASN A 237 4.46 -14.86 -12.88
N ILE A 238 4.83 -14.50 -11.64
CA ILE A 238 5.50 -15.39 -10.68
C ILE A 238 4.50 -15.78 -9.60
N THR A 239 4.28 -17.08 -9.45
CA THR A 239 3.50 -17.62 -8.34
C THR A 239 4.42 -18.41 -7.42
N LEU A 240 4.80 -17.84 -6.30
CA LEU A 240 5.57 -18.54 -5.27
C LEU A 240 4.72 -19.67 -4.67
N THR A 241 5.35 -20.81 -4.37
CA THR A 241 4.69 -21.85 -3.60
C THR A 241 4.40 -21.38 -2.18
N ARG A 242 3.62 -22.13 -1.42
CA ARG A 242 3.36 -21.82 0.00
C ARG A 242 4.65 -21.88 0.81
N GLU A 243 5.48 -22.88 0.58
CA GLU A 243 6.75 -23.11 1.25
C GLU A 243 7.71 -21.94 0.98
N GLU A 244 7.89 -21.55 -0.26
CA GLU A 244 8.74 -20.42 -0.67
C GLU A 244 8.28 -19.10 -0.05
N TRP A 245 6.98 -18.88 0.02
CA TRP A 245 6.41 -17.69 0.64
C TRP A 245 6.76 -17.62 2.14
N TYR A 246 6.56 -18.75 2.86
CA TYR A 246 6.90 -18.84 4.29
C TYR A 246 8.41 -18.82 4.54
N GLU A 247 9.22 -19.40 3.68
CA GLU A 247 10.68 -19.31 3.79
C GLU A 247 11.18 -17.86 3.75
N LEU A 248 10.65 -17.02 2.87
CA LEU A 248 10.99 -15.62 2.81
C LEU A 248 10.47 -14.86 4.04
N TYR A 249 9.24 -15.13 4.47
CA TYR A 249 8.67 -14.56 5.68
C TYR A 249 9.55 -14.84 6.90
N LEU A 250 9.89 -16.10 7.13
CA LEU A 250 10.70 -16.55 8.27
C LEU A 250 12.11 -15.97 8.25
N ALA A 251 12.71 -15.82 7.08
CA ALA A 251 14.05 -15.24 6.94
C ALA A 251 14.08 -13.73 7.24
N ALA A 252 12.94 -13.04 7.12
CA ALA A 252 12.82 -11.61 7.44
C ALA A 252 12.53 -11.34 8.90
N VAL A 253 11.73 -12.22 9.51
CA VAL A 253 11.32 -12.11 10.91
C VAL A 253 12.31 -12.94 11.72
N SER A 254 13.21 -12.31 12.49
CA SER A 254 14.17 -13.00 13.38
C SER A 254 13.43 -13.73 14.51
N TYR A 255 12.48 -14.61 14.16
CA TYR A 255 11.62 -15.28 15.14
C TYR A 255 12.10 -16.68 15.44
N THR A 256 12.57 -16.82 16.66
CA THR A 256 12.85 -18.07 17.37
C THR A 256 11.64 -19.03 17.48
N HIS A 257 10.42 -18.57 17.28
CA HIS A 257 9.23 -19.36 17.60
C HIS A 257 8.77 -20.34 16.52
N LEU A 258 8.79 -20.01 15.24
CA LEU A 258 8.48 -21.01 14.22
C LEU A 258 9.60 -22.05 14.08
N ARG A 259 10.87 -21.65 14.31
CA ARG A 259 12.01 -22.60 14.43
C ARG A 259 11.91 -23.46 15.68
N ALA A 260 11.33 -22.98 16.78
CA ALA A 260 11.14 -23.76 18.01
C ALA A 260 10.10 -24.89 17.86
N HIS A 261 9.09 -24.71 17.01
CA HIS A 261 8.14 -25.77 16.67
C HIS A 261 8.75 -26.87 15.80
N GLU A 262 9.69 -26.53 14.91
CA GLU A 262 10.44 -27.54 14.13
C GLU A 262 11.37 -28.39 15.01
N THR A 263 11.99 -27.79 16.02
CA THR A 263 12.85 -28.54 16.98
C THR A 263 12.06 -29.36 17.98
N ALA A 264 10.86 -28.94 18.37
CA ALA A 264 9.99 -29.70 19.28
C ALA A 264 9.24 -30.86 18.59
N ALA A 265 9.05 -30.80 17.25
CA ALA A 265 8.44 -31.89 16.48
C ALA A 265 9.43 -33.03 16.14
N ASN A 266 10.72 -32.85 16.43
CA ASN A 266 11.79 -33.82 16.18
C ASN A 266 12.37 -34.43 17.48
N LEU A 267 11.70 -34.23 18.64
CA LEU A 267 11.95 -34.90 19.90
C LEU A 267 10.73 -35.74 20.30
#